data_0d68a7d851873857428dc0f86e2b79b0
#
_entry.id   0d68a7d851873857428dc0f86e2b79b0
#
_cell.length_a   1.000
_cell.length_b   1.000
_cell.length_c   1.000
_cell.angle_alpha   90.00
_cell.angle_beta   90.00
_cell.angle_gamma   90.00
#
_symmetry.space_group_name_H-M   'P 1'
#
loop_
_entity.id
_entity.type
_entity.pdbx_description
1 polymer ?
#
loop_
_entity_poly.entity_id
_entity_poly.type
_entity_poly.pdbx_seq_one_letter_code
_entity_poly.pdbx_strand_id
1 'polypeptide(L)'
;MPIHLIAIDIDGTLLDSSYCLPEANRKAVVEAVRRGIEVALVTGRRFDFAKPIAAQLGCPLTMIVNNGALVKTADGVTRLRHLLDRETARFVLQSTPRFRNGTAVVFDRQRDNQVIYEHIDWEDPLRKGYL
;
A
#
# COMPACT_ATOMS: atom_id res chain seq x y z
N MET A 1 18.49 24.14 -1.59
CA MET A 1 18.88 22.71 -1.54
C MET A 1 18.15 21.98 -2.66
N PRO A 2 18.80 21.10 -3.43
CA PRO A 2 18.10 20.29 -4.43
C PRO A 2 17.20 19.26 -3.76
N ILE A 3 16.02 19.00 -4.36
CA ILE A 3 15.13 17.93 -3.97
C ILE A 3 15.62 16.64 -4.62
N HIS A 4 15.84 15.59 -3.83
CA HIS A 4 16.32 14.30 -4.31
C HIS A 4 15.25 13.21 -4.25
N LEU A 5 14.22 13.37 -3.40
CA LEU A 5 13.14 12.43 -3.21
C LEU A 5 11.82 13.17 -3.04
N ILE A 6 10.76 12.61 -3.64
CA ILE A 6 9.38 13.05 -3.46
C ILE A 6 8.58 11.83 -2.96
N ALA A 7 7.94 11.97 -1.79
CA ALA A 7 7.01 10.99 -1.26
C ALA A 7 5.58 11.47 -1.55
N ILE A 8 4.77 10.61 -2.20
CA ILE A 8 3.43 10.95 -2.67
C ILE A 8 2.43 9.94 -2.10
N ASP A 9 1.41 10.43 -1.40
CA ASP A 9 0.28 9.61 -1.02
C ASP A 9 -0.62 9.31 -2.23
N ILE A 10 -1.30 8.17 -2.22
CA ILE A 10 -2.12 7.72 -3.34
C ILE A 10 -3.52 8.35 -3.28
N ASP A 11 -4.23 8.13 -2.17
CA ASP A 11 -5.65 8.43 -2.07
C ASP A 11 -5.90 9.91 -1.74
N GLY A 12 -6.58 10.63 -2.65
CA GLY A 12 -6.82 12.06 -2.48
C GLY A 12 -5.60 12.96 -2.73
N THR A 13 -4.46 12.39 -3.19
CA THR A 13 -3.25 13.14 -3.53
C THR A 13 -2.81 12.81 -4.96
N LEU A 14 -2.37 11.59 -5.23
CA LEU A 14 -2.00 11.13 -6.57
C LEU A 14 -3.25 10.90 -7.43
N LEU A 15 -4.26 10.25 -6.85
CA LEU A 15 -5.56 10.01 -7.46
C LEU A 15 -6.55 11.12 -7.10
N ASP A 16 -7.48 11.38 -8.02
CA ASP A 16 -8.60 12.28 -7.80
C ASP A 16 -9.72 11.66 -6.94
N SER A 17 -10.79 12.41 -6.71
CA SER A 17 -11.95 11.96 -5.94
C SER A 17 -12.74 10.80 -6.58
N SER A 18 -12.47 10.50 -7.84
CA SER A 18 -13.03 9.36 -8.58
C SER A 18 -12.08 8.16 -8.60
N TYR A 19 -11.02 8.19 -7.80
CA TYR A 19 -9.95 7.18 -7.76
C TYR A 19 -9.23 6.98 -9.11
N CYS A 20 -9.27 8.00 -9.98
CA CYS A 20 -8.57 8.00 -11.26
C CYS A 20 -7.23 8.75 -11.14
N LEU A 21 -6.25 8.32 -11.92
CA LEU A 21 -4.96 9.01 -12.03
C LEU A 21 -5.07 10.14 -13.07
N PRO A 22 -5.07 11.43 -12.67
CA PRO A 22 -5.08 12.52 -13.63
C PRO A 22 -3.82 12.52 -14.48
N GLU A 23 -3.97 12.79 -15.76
CA GLU A 23 -2.84 12.82 -16.71
C GLU A 23 -1.79 13.87 -16.33
N ALA A 24 -2.21 14.99 -15.72
CA ALA A 24 -1.29 16.01 -15.21
C ALA A 24 -0.37 15.45 -14.10
N ASN A 25 -0.94 14.69 -13.14
CA ASN A 25 -0.18 14.05 -12.06
C ASN A 25 0.77 12.99 -12.63
N ARG A 26 0.28 12.16 -13.55
CA ARG A 26 1.12 11.15 -14.23
C ARG A 26 2.33 11.79 -14.91
N LYS A 27 2.11 12.85 -15.70
CA LYS A 27 3.20 13.58 -16.39
C LYS A 27 4.20 14.19 -15.41
N ALA A 28 3.71 14.80 -14.32
CA ALA A 28 4.57 15.41 -13.31
C ALA A 28 5.48 14.39 -12.63
N VAL A 29 4.94 13.22 -12.26
CA VAL A 29 5.72 12.12 -11.65
C VAL A 29 6.76 11.59 -12.61
N VAL A 30 6.39 11.30 -13.85
CA VAL A 30 7.32 10.80 -14.89
C VAL A 30 8.44 11.81 -15.15
N GLU A 31 8.12 13.10 -15.20
CA GLU A 31 9.11 14.16 -15.40
C GLU A 31 10.07 14.30 -14.19
N ALA A 32 9.55 14.15 -12.96
CA ALA A 32 10.40 14.14 -11.76
C ALA A 32 11.43 13.01 -11.82
N VAL A 33 10.97 11.78 -12.13
CA VAL A 33 11.86 10.61 -12.31
C VAL A 33 12.87 10.84 -13.44
N ARG A 34 12.43 11.41 -14.57
CA ARG A 34 13.33 11.73 -15.70
C ARG A 34 14.44 12.73 -15.30
N ARG A 35 14.17 13.62 -14.36
CA ARG A 35 15.15 14.57 -13.80
C ARG A 35 16.06 13.95 -12.72
N GLY A 36 15.94 12.66 -12.47
CA GLY A 36 16.75 11.96 -11.46
C GLY A 36 16.26 12.14 -10.03
N ILE A 37 15.01 12.60 -9.85
CA ILE A 37 14.39 12.67 -8.53
C ILE A 37 13.78 11.28 -8.24
N GLU A 38 14.11 10.70 -7.09
CA GLU A 38 13.48 9.46 -6.63
C GLU A 38 12.02 9.75 -6.25
N VAL A 39 11.09 8.88 -6.67
CA VAL A 39 9.69 9.00 -6.29
C VAL A 39 9.27 7.78 -5.50
N ALA A 40 8.71 8.00 -4.31
CA ALA A 40 8.12 7.00 -3.46
C ALA A 40 6.59 7.20 -3.39
N LEU A 41 5.81 6.17 -3.72
CA LEU A 41 4.39 6.12 -3.39
C LEU A 41 4.24 5.62 -1.96
N VAL A 42 3.51 6.36 -1.13
CA VAL A 42 3.32 6.05 0.30
C VAL A 42 1.83 5.87 0.55
N THR A 43 1.41 4.71 1.03
CA THR A 43 -0.03 4.41 1.16
C THR A 43 -0.32 3.39 2.25
N GLY A 44 -1.53 3.45 2.81
CA GLY A 44 -2.10 2.39 3.64
C GLY A 44 -2.49 1.14 2.85
N ARG A 45 -2.65 1.25 1.54
CA ARG A 45 -3.04 0.13 0.68
C ARG A 45 -2.02 -1.01 0.74
N ARG A 46 -2.51 -2.24 0.56
CA ARG A 46 -1.62 -3.39 0.31
C ARG A 46 -0.95 -3.25 -1.05
N PHE A 47 0.18 -3.93 -1.21
CA PHE A 47 0.96 -3.87 -2.44
C PHE A 47 0.17 -4.28 -3.69
N ASP A 48 -0.63 -5.33 -3.60
CA ASP A 48 -1.46 -5.84 -4.70
C ASP A 48 -2.50 -4.82 -5.20
N PHE A 49 -3.02 -3.96 -4.30
CA PHE A 49 -3.93 -2.86 -4.67
C PHE A 49 -3.20 -1.60 -5.15
N ALA A 50 -2.00 -1.35 -4.66
CA ALA A 50 -1.22 -0.19 -5.07
C ALA A 50 -0.46 -0.42 -6.39
N LYS A 51 -0.08 -1.66 -6.69
CA LYS A 51 0.69 -2.04 -7.89
C LYS A 51 0.03 -1.63 -9.22
N PRO A 52 -1.29 -1.82 -9.43
CA PRO A 52 -1.94 -1.38 -10.67
C PRO A 52 -1.87 0.14 -10.89
N ILE A 53 -1.86 0.93 -9.80
CA ILE A 53 -1.72 2.40 -9.86
C ILE A 53 -0.29 2.76 -10.25
N ALA A 54 0.70 2.16 -9.61
CA ALA A 54 2.11 2.33 -9.95
C ALA A 54 2.41 1.96 -11.41
N ALA A 55 1.78 0.90 -11.92
CA ALA A 55 1.92 0.47 -13.31
C ALA A 55 1.46 1.53 -14.32
N GLN A 56 0.43 2.34 -14.00
CA GLN A 56 -0.06 3.41 -14.86
C GLN A 56 0.95 4.56 -15.00
N LEU A 57 1.86 4.73 -14.03
CA LEU A 57 2.91 5.74 -14.09
C LEU A 57 4.01 5.35 -15.09
N GLY A 58 4.28 4.05 -15.26
CA GLY A 58 5.21 3.53 -16.26
C GLY A 58 6.67 3.92 -16.04
N CYS A 59 7.06 4.25 -14.80
CA CYS A 59 8.42 4.62 -14.44
C CYS A 59 8.88 3.90 -13.17
N PRO A 60 10.20 3.82 -12.90
CA PRO A 60 10.72 3.24 -11.67
C PRO A 60 10.23 4.00 -10.43
N LEU A 61 9.75 3.27 -9.44
CA LEU A 61 9.20 3.82 -8.21
C LEU A 61 9.57 2.96 -7.01
N THR A 62 9.72 3.60 -5.87
CA THR A 62 9.69 2.94 -4.56
C THR A 62 8.25 2.94 -4.04
N MET A 63 7.81 1.85 -3.46
CA MET A 63 6.46 1.70 -2.91
C MET A 63 6.54 1.41 -1.42
N ILE A 64 6.05 2.34 -0.61
CA ILE A 64 5.90 2.19 0.85
C ILE A 64 4.43 1.89 1.09
N VAL A 65 4.12 0.63 1.40
CA VAL A 65 2.76 0.11 1.44
C VAL A 65 2.43 -0.49 2.81
N ASN A 66 1.17 -0.88 3.02
CA ASN A 66 0.71 -1.47 4.29
C ASN A 66 1.02 -0.54 5.48
N ASN A 67 0.71 0.75 5.37
CA ASN A 67 1.01 1.77 6.40
C ASN A 67 2.51 1.82 6.80
N GLY A 68 3.42 1.60 5.87
CA GLY A 68 4.87 1.62 6.12
C GLY A 68 5.49 0.28 6.53
N ALA A 69 4.69 -0.78 6.66
CA ALA A 69 5.20 -2.09 7.05
C ALA A 69 6.08 -2.74 5.97
N LEU A 70 5.92 -2.35 4.72
CA LEU A 70 6.67 -2.91 3.59
C LEU A 70 7.19 -1.79 2.67
N VAL A 71 8.45 -1.93 2.27
CA VAL A 71 9.03 -1.15 1.16
C VAL A 71 9.35 -2.09 0.03
N LYS A 72 8.79 -1.83 -1.15
CA LYS A 72 8.94 -2.65 -2.36
C LYS A 72 9.30 -1.78 -3.56
N THR A 73 9.87 -2.40 -4.55
CA THR A 73 9.95 -1.84 -5.91
C THR A 73 8.62 -2.03 -6.64
N ALA A 74 8.38 -1.31 -7.72
CA ALA A 74 7.15 -1.43 -8.51
C ALA A 74 6.93 -2.84 -9.10
N ASP A 75 8.00 -3.57 -9.36
CA ASP A 75 7.98 -4.98 -9.82
C ASP A 75 7.75 -5.99 -8.68
N GLY A 76 7.74 -5.55 -7.41
CA GLY A 76 7.36 -6.36 -6.26
C GLY A 76 8.50 -6.92 -5.42
N VAL A 77 9.75 -6.55 -5.71
CA VAL A 77 10.89 -6.95 -4.86
C VAL A 77 10.81 -6.22 -3.53
N THR A 78 10.76 -6.96 -2.44
CA THR A 78 10.75 -6.39 -1.08
C THR A 78 12.15 -5.93 -0.69
N ARG A 79 12.27 -4.65 -0.32
CA ARG A 79 13.51 -4.00 0.14
C ARG A 79 13.60 -3.93 1.66
N LEU A 80 12.46 -3.69 2.31
CA LEU A 80 12.38 -3.56 3.76
C LEU A 80 11.08 -4.18 4.27
N ARG A 81 11.15 -4.79 5.45
CA ARG A 81 10.00 -5.35 6.18
C ARG A 81 10.04 -4.90 7.63
N HIS A 82 8.92 -4.36 8.09
CA HIS A 82 8.63 -4.11 9.50
C HIS A 82 7.35 -4.87 9.86
N LEU A 83 7.48 -6.17 10.12
CA LEU A 83 6.36 -7.04 10.45
C LEU A 83 6.37 -7.34 11.94
N LEU A 84 5.19 -7.54 12.50
CA LEU A 84 5.06 -8.10 13.85
C LEU A 84 5.62 -9.52 13.85
N ASP A 85 6.36 -9.87 14.88
CA ASP A 85 6.72 -11.27 15.13
C ASP A 85 5.47 -12.09 15.49
N ARG A 86 5.61 -13.40 15.39
CA ARG A 86 4.48 -14.33 15.59
C ARG A 86 3.89 -14.26 17.00
N GLU A 87 4.72 -14.06 18.02
CA GLU A 87 4.28 -14.03 19.42
C GLU A 87 3.49 -12.76 19.69
N THR A 88 4.01 -11.61 19.26
CA THR A 88 3.32 -10.32 19.37
C THR A 88 2.00 -10.33 18.62
N ALA A 89 1.96 -10.83 17.36
CA ALA A 89 0.73 -10.93 16.58
C ALA A 89 -0.30 -11.84 17.29
N ARG A 90 0.12 -12.99 17.83
CA ARG A 90 -0.75 -13.88 18.60
C ARG A 90 -1.28 -13.21 19.85
N PHE A 91 -0.41 -12.53 20.61
CA PHE A 91 -0.80 -11.80 21.81
C PHE A 91 -1.85 -10.74 21.52
N VAL A 92 -1.67 -9.92 20.47
CA VAL A 92 -2.64 -8.90 20.07
C VAL A 92 -4.00 -9.54 19.74
N LEU A 93 -4.02 -10.59 18.92
CA LEU A 93 -5.25 -11.30 18.55
C LEU A 93 -5.97 -11.91 19.75
N GLN A 94 -5.23 -12.45 20.71
CA GLN A 94 -5.80 -13.03 21.94
C GLN A 94 -6.31 -11.97 22.92
N SER A 95 -5.67 -10.81 22.96
CA SER A 95 -6.01 -9.71 23.87
C SER A 95 -7.20 -8.87 23.35
N THR A 96 -7.56 -9.01 22.08
CA THR A 96 -8.62 -8.19 21.43
C THR A 96 -9.77 -9.03 20.85
N PRO A 97 -10.35 -10.00 21.60
CA PRO A 97 -11.35 -10.94 21.06
C PRO A 97 -12.62 -10.22 20.54
N ARG A 98 -13.01 -9.11 21.17
CA ARG A 98 -14.19 -8.33 20.77
C ARG A 98 -14.05 -7.64 19.41
N PHE A 99 -12.83 -7.50 18.90
CA PHE A 99 -12.56 -6.85 17.61
C PHE A 99 -12.27 -7.83 16.48
N ARG A 100 -12.35 -9.13 16.71
CA ARG A 100 -12.01 -10.17 15.73
C ARG A 100 -12.79 -10.02 14.41
N ASN A 101 -14.07 -9.69 14.48
CA ASN A 101 -14.90 -9.48 13.29
C ASN A 101 -14.46 -8.29 12.41
N GLY A 102 -13.57 -7.43 12.93
CA GLY A 102 -13.00 -6.29 12.19
C GLY A 102 -11.50 -6.39 12.00
N THR A 103 -10.87 -7.51 12.39
CA THR A 103 -9.42 -7.67 12.34
C THR A 103 -9.03 -8.49 11.12
N ALA A 104 -8.11 -7.93 10.32
CA ALA A 104 -7.45 -8.63 9.23
C ALA A 104 -5.96 -8.77 9.54
N VAL A 105 -5.41 -9.96 9.36
CA VAL A 105 -3.97 -10.21 9.44
C VAL A 105 -3.40 -10.27 8.03
N VAL A 106 -2.46 -9.38 7.74
CA VAL A 106 -1.86 -9.27 6.41
C VAL A 106 -0.45 -9.87 6.42
N PHE A 107 -0.16 -10.70 5.43
CA PHE A 107 1.14 -11.35 5.24
C PHE A 107 1.85 -10.80 4.00
N ASP A 108 3.18 -10.67 4.07
CA ASP A 108 3.98 -10.40 2.88
C ASP A 108 4.29 -11.72 2.16
N ARG A 109 3.37 -12.16 1.32
CA ARG A 109 3.50 -13.35 0.47
C ARG A 109 3.44 -12.95 -1.00
N GLN A 110 4.10 -13.74 -1.86
CA GLN A 110 4.12 -13.47 -3.31
C GLN A 110 2.89 -14.01 -4.05
N ARG A 111 2.04 -14.79 -3.39
CA ARG A 111 0.86 -15.48 -3.97
C ARG A 111 -0.37 -15.26 -3.07
N ASP A 112 -1.47 -15.87 -3.47
CA ASP A 112 -2.75 -15.83 -2.76
C ASP A 112 -2.66 -16.05 -1.25
N ASN A 113 -3.72 -15.72 -0.52
CA ASN A 113 -3.78 -15.80 0.94
C ASN A 113 -2.86 -14.81 1.68
N GLN A 114 -2.76 -13.59 1.16
CA GLN A 114 -2.04 -12.51 1.84
C GLN A 114 -2.81 -11.94 3.03
N VAL A 115 -4.12 -12.16 3.10
CA VAL A 115 -4.99 -11.68 4.16
C VAL A 115 -5.75 -12.84 4.78
N ILE A 116 -5.76 -12.89 6.11
CA ILE A 116 -6.59 -13.82 6.88
C ILE A 116 -7.46 -12.98 7.81
N TYR A 117 -8.74 -13.28 7.82
CA TYR A 117 -9.75 -12.75 8.74
C TYR A 117 -10.64 -13.89 9.24
N GLU A 118 -11.18 -13.75 10.44
CA GLU A 118 -12.02 -14.78 11.05
C GLU A 118 -13.45 -14.70 10.53
N HIS A 119 -13.98 -13.48 10.40
CA HIS A 119 -15.31 -13.21 9.85
C HIS A 119 -15.34 -11.87 9.15
N ILE A 120 -16.01 -11.80 8.00
CA ILE A 120 -16.28 -10.56 7.30
C ILE A 120 -17.78 -10.43 7.11
N ASP A 121 -18.28 -9.30 7.55
CA ASP A 121 -19.60 -8.83 7.15
C ASP A 121 -19.50 -8.21 5.74
N TRP A 122 -19.84 -8.96 4.73
CA TRP A 122 -19.82 -8.54 3.33
C TRP A 122 -20.90 -7.49 3.00
N GLU A 123 -21.89 -7.32 3.86
CA GLU A 123 -22.92 -6.30 3.69
C GLU A 123 -22.50 -4.93 4.22
N ASP A 124 -21.43 -4.87 5.04
CA ASP A 124 -20.88 -3.61 5.52
C ASP A 124 -20.16 -2.85 4.38
N PRO A 125 -20.72 -1.71 3.91
CA PRO A 125 -20.15 -0.97 2.78
C PRO A 125 -18.76 -0.40 3.07
N LEU A 126 -18.41 -0.16 4.34
CA LEU A 126 -17.08 0.33 4.73
C LEU A 126 -16.01 -0.75 4.59
N ARG A 127 -16.38 -2.02 4.62
CA ARG A 127 -15.45 -3.14 4.51
C ARG A 127 -15.23 -3.60 3.07
N LYS A 128 -16.21 -3.42 2.19
CA LYS A 128 -16.08 -3.74 0.75
C LYS A 128 -14.91 -3.03 0.06
N GLY A 129 -14.55 -1.83 0.52
CA GLY A 129 -13.43 -1.07 -0.02
C GLY A 129 -12.04 -1.46 0.50
N TYR A 130 -11.97 -2.32 1.52
CA TYR A 130 -10.70 -2.73 2.16
C TYR A 130 -10.24 -4.14 1.74
N LEU A 131 -11.07 -4.89 1.05
CA LEU A 131 -10.90 -6.30 0.68
C LEU A 131 -10.77 -6.47 -0.82
#